data_fd678c07e84adfa660b6bc01e6f73cf7
#
_entry.id   fd678c07e84adfa660b6bc01e6f73cf7
#
_cell.length_a   1.000
_cell.length_b   1.000
_cell.length_c   1.000
_cell.angle_alpha   90.00
_cell.angle_beta   90.00
_cell.angle_gamma   90.00
#
_symmetry.space_group_name_H-M   'P 1'
#
loop_
_entity.id
_entity.type
_entity.pdbx_description
1 polymer ?
#
loop_
_entity_poly.entity_id
_entity_poly.type
_entity_poly.pdbx_seq_one_letter_code
_entity_poly.pdbx_strand_id
1 'polypeptide(L)'
;EWEPRTTAGRYDATSQPAGAKGGVTIGMAMTEKQGGSDVRANTTKATPTGDGAFTLTGHKWFCSAPMCDAFLTLAYTDKGLTCFLVPRWKPDGERNAMHIMRLKDKLGDRANASSEIEYHGAYARQVGEEGRGVKTIIEMVHHTRLDCTIAPAAYMRQALAQALWHTSHRTAFQKKLIDQPLMTRVLADLALESEAATTLAFRIARSFDDGK
;
A
#
# COMPACT_ATOMS: atom_id res chain seq x y z
N GLU A 1 -21.17 5.89 3.23
CA GLU A 1 -20.48 6.61 4.33
C GLU A 1 -19.02 6.90 3.98
N TRP A 2 -18.24 5.93 3.53
CA TRP A 2 -16.80 6.05 3.26
C TRP A 2 -16.47 6.64 1.88
N GLU A 3 -17.14 6.18 0.81
CA GLU A 3 -16.84 6.53 -0.58
C GLU A 3 -16.73 8.05 -0.83
N PRO A 4 -17.67 8.90 -0.42
CA PRO A 4 -17.57 10.33 -0.70
C PRO A 4 -16.37 11.01 -0.02
N ARG A 5 -15.83 10.41 1.06
CA ARG A 5 -14.68 10.94 1.78
C ARG A 5 -13.35 10.41 1.27
N THR A 6 -13.33 9.18 0.78
CA THR A 6 -12.14 8.61 0.13
C THR A 6 -11.86 9.26 -1.23
N THR A 7 -12.91 9.68 -1.94
CA THR A 7 -12.82 10.32 -3.26
C THR A 7 -12.83 11.86 -3.20
N ALA A 8 -12.85 12.43 -2.01
CA ALA A 8 -12.98 13.89 -1.82
C ALA A 8 -11.79 14.72 -2.35
N GLY A 9 -10.66 14.09 -2.75
CA GLY A 9 -9.44 14.79 -3.17
C GLY A 9 -8.84 15.70 -2.07
N ARG A 10 -9.17 15.41 -0.81
CA ARG A 10 -8.83 16.23 0.34
C ARG A 10 -8.15 15.39 1.41
N TYR A 11 -7.00 15.84 1.90
CA TYR A 11 -6.33 15.22 3.05
C TYR A 11 -6.69 15.96 4.33
N ASP A 12 -7.12 15.19 5.34
CA ASP A 12 -7.43 15.69 6.68
C ASP A 12 -6.59 14.90 7.70
N ALA A 13 -5.60 15.57 8.29
CA ALA A 13 -4.64 14.96 9.22
C ALA A 13 -5.21 14.74 10.64
N THR A 14 -6.42 15.21 10.93
CA THR A 14 -7.00 15.12 12.27
C THR A 14 -7.33 13.67 12.64
N SER A 15 -7.13 13.31 13.90
CA SER A 15 -7.46 11.99 14.43
C SER A 15 -8.84 12.02 15.09
N GLN A 16 -9.87 11.83 14.27
CA GLN A 16 -11.27 11.87 14.70
C GLN A 16 -12.11 10.88 13.88
N PRO A 17 -13.35 10.57 14.28
CA PRO A 17 -14.25 9.71 13.52
C PRO A 17 -14.40 10.16 12.08
N ALA A 18 -14.46 9.19 11.14
CA ALA A 18 -14.54 9.46 9.71
C ALA A 18 -15.68 10.40 9.33
N GLY A 19 -16.81 10.32 10.03
CA GLY A 19 -17.97 11.19 9.83
C GLY A 19 -17.71 12.68 10.04
N ALA A 20 -16.70 13.03 10.85
CA ALA A 20 -16.32 14.41 11.18
C ALA A 20 -15.19 14.95 10.27
N LYS A 21 -14.64 14.11 9.37
CA LYS A 21 -13.51 14.48 8.50
C LYS A 21 -13.95 14.93 7.12
N GLY A 22 -13.21 15.86 6.54
CA GLY A 22 -13.40 16.31 5.16
C GLY A 22 -12.85 15.35 4.09
N GLY A 23 -11.96 14.45 4.48
CA GLY A 23 -11.38 13.40 3.67
C GLY A 23 -10.79 12.31 4.54
N VAL A 24 -10.79 11.06 4.08
CA VAL A 24 -10.27 9.90 4.82
C VAL A 24 -9.28 9.12 3.98
N THR A 25 -8.38 8.43 4.67
CA THR A 25 -7.42 7.51 4.06
C THR A 25 -7.71 6.08 4.50
N ILE A 26 -7.51 5.13 3.56
CA ILE A 26 -7.69 3.71 3.82
C ILE A 26 -6.37 2.99 3.55
N GLY A 27 -5.88 2.25 4.54
CA GLY A 27 -4.73 1.38 4.42
C GLY A 27 -5.14 -0.08 4.24
N MET A 28 -4.14 -0.97 4.30
CA MET A 28 -4.37 -2.42 4.28
C MET A 28 -3.48 -3.14 5.29
N ALA A 29 -3.98 -4.28 5.78
CA ALA A 29 -3.27 -5.15 6.69
C ALA A 29 -3.63 -6.61 6.41
N MET A 30 -2.84 -7.31 5.58
CA MET A 30 -3.14 -8.68 5.15
C MET A 30 -2.22 -9.72 5.73
N THR A 31 -0.91 -9.44 5.75
CA THR A 31 0.14 -10.39 6.14
C THR A 31 0.13 -10.64 7.64
N GLU A 32 0.22 -11.90 8.05
CA GLU A 32 0.45 -12.33 9.43
C GLU A 32 1.88 -12.86 9.62
N LYS A 33 2.27 -13.28 10.83
CA LYS A 33 3.65 -13.68 11.17
C LYS A 33 4.17 -14.85 10.33
N GLN A 34 3.30 -15.75 9.87
CA GLN A 34 3.69 -16.87 9.00
C GLN A 34 4.10 -16.44 7.60
N GLY A 35 3.82 -15.19 7.20
CA GLY A 35 4.16 -14.61 5.90
C GLY A 35 2.95 -14.25 5.04
N GLY A 36 3.20 -13.48 3.97
CA GLY A 36 2.17 -12.98 3.06
C GLY A 36 1.98 -13.78 1.78
N SER A 37 2.85 -14.77 1.51
CA SER A 37 2.78 -15.59 0.29
C SER A 37 1.54 -16.50 0.26
N ASP A 38 1.10 -16.95 1.43
CA ASP A 38 -0.13 -17.73 1.59
C ASP A 38 -1.06 -17.08 2.62
N VAL A 39 -1.87 -16.14 2.19
CA VAL A 39 -2.85 -15.45 3.06
C VAL A 39 -3.98 -16.39 3.53
N ARG A 40 -4.12 -17.59 2.92
CA ARG A 40 -5.07 -18.59 3.40
C ARG A 40 -4.62 -19.29 4.67
N ALA A 41 -3.34 -19.19 5.01
CA ALA A 41 -2.80 -19.65 6.29
C ALA A 41 -3.00 -18.64 7.44
N ASN A 42 -3.68 -17.51 7.20
CA ASN A 42 -4.00 -16.54 8.22
C ASN A 42 -4.83 -17.14 9.36
N THR A 43 -4.67 -16.62 10.56
CA THR A 43 -5.31 -17.11 11.78
C THR A 43 -6.28 -16.12 12.41
N THR A 44 -6.29 -14.86 11.97
CA THR A 44 -7.23 -13.83 12.44
C THR A 44 -8.66 -14.28 12.21
N LYS A 45 -9.48 -14.20 13.27
CA LYS A 45 -10.88 -14.64 13.28
C LYS A 45 -11.82 -13.44 13.32
N ALA A 46 -12.97 -13.60 12.67
CA ALA A 46 -14.08 -12.66 12.69
C ALA A 46 -15.32 -13.34 13.29
N THR A 47 -15.88 -12.74 14.34
CA THR A 47 -17.10 -13.22 15.01
C THR A 47 -18.22 -12.23 14.76
N PRO A 48 -19.40 -12.67 14.25
CA PRO A 48 -20.53 -11.77 14.00
C PRO A 48 -21.10 -11.21 15.30
N THR A 49 -21.56 -9.95 15.26
CA THR A 49 -22.17 -9.25 16.41
C THR A 49 -23.70 -9.14 16.33
N GLY A 50 -24.30 -9.61 15.24
CA GLY A 50 -25.77 -9.69 15.07
C GLY A 50 -26.38 -8.50 14.33
N ASP A 51 -25.68 -7.40 14.13
CA ASP A 51 -26.14 -6.19 13.44
C ASP A 51 -25.49 -6.00 12.04
N GLY A 52 -24.97 -7.07 11.46
CA GLY A 52 -24.19 -7.06 10.22
C GLY A 52 -22.76 -6.56 10.39
N ALA A 53 -22.31 -6.37 11.64
CA ALA A 53 -20.92 -6.10 11.98
C ALA A 53 -20.24 -7.37 12.54
N PHE A 54 -18.95 -7.26 12.71
CA PHE A 54 -18.09 -8.33 13.22
C PHE A 54 -17.10 -7.75 14.24
N THR A 55 -16.60 -8.62 15.12
CA THR A 55 -15.42 -8.36 15.92
C THR A 55 -14.25 -9.21 15.45
N LEU A 56 -13.09 -8.58 15.26
CA LEU A 56 -11.87 -9.26 14.83
C LEU A 56 -10.94 -9.54 16.01
N THR A 57 -10.38 -10.75 16.06
CA THR A 57 -9.35 -11.13 17.02
C THR A 57 -8.19 -11.81 16.29
N GLY A 58 -6.98 -11.30 16.49
CA GLY A 58 -5.77 -11.79 15.82
C GLY A 58 -4.71 -10.71 15.65
N HIS A 59 -3.79 -10.91 14.72
CA HIS A 59 -2.69 -9.98 14.49
C HIS A 59 -2.43 -9.77 13.00
N LYS A 60 -1.75 -8.66 12.67
CA LYS A 60 -1.14 -8.43 11.34
C LYS A 60 0.31 -8.03 11.50
N TRP A 61 1.16 -8.65 10.68
CA TRP A 61 2.60 -8.44 10.71
C TRP A 61 3.04 -7.19 9.94
N PHE A 62 2.24 -6.78 8.94
CA PHE A 62 2.42 -5.53 8.20
C PHE A 62 1.11 -4.77 8.12
N CYS A 63 1.11 -3.57 8.70
CA CYS A 63 0.08 -2.56 8.53
C CYS A 63 0.80 -1.25 8.18
N SER A 64 0.84 -0.94 6.89
CA SER A 64 1.46 0.30 6.40
C SER A 64 0.53 1.48 6.61
N ALA A 65 1.13 2.67 6.78
CA ALA A 65 0.42 3.90 7.10
C ALA A 65 -0.60 3.72 8.24
N PRO A 66 -0.15 3.30 9.45
CA PRO A 66 -1.04 3.00 10.57
C PRO A 66 -1.84 4.22 11.05
N MET A 67 -1.56 5.42 10.53
CA MET A 67 -2.35 6.63 10.75
C MET A 67 -3.63 6.69 9.88
N CYS A 68 -3.85 5.82 8.91
CA CYS A 68 -5.06 5.78 8.10
C CYS A 68 -6.33 5.66 8.95
N ASP A 69 -7.45 6.15 8.43
CA ASP A 69 -8.74 6.19 9.13
C ASP A 69 -9.43 4.83 9.19
N ALA A 70 -9.13 3.96 8.22
CA ALA A 70 -9.59 2.58 8.19
C ALA A 70 -8.58 1.68 7.46
N PHE A 71 -8.80 0.36 7.57
CA PHE A 71 -7.93 -0.65 6.95
C PHE A 71 -8.76 -1.75 6.32
N LEU A 72 -8.40 -2.15 5.09
CA LEU A 72 -8.87 -3.40 4.52
C LEU A 72 -8.01 -4.55 5.05
N THR A 73 -8.66 -5.59 5.52
CA THR A 73 -7.99 -6.78 6.11
C THR A 73 -8.73 -8.06 5.79
N LEU A 74 -8.09 -9.18 6.06
CA LEU A 74 -8.65 -10.52 5.91
C LEU A 74 -8.77 -11.21 7.28
N ALA A 75 -9.91 -11.83 7.53
CA ALA A 75 -10.15 -12.65 8.71
C ALA A 75 -11.07 -13.83 8.36
N TYR A 76 -10.98 -14.90 9.12
CA TYR A 76 -11.83 -16.07 8.94
C TYR A 76 -13.17 -15.90 9.66
N THR A 77 -14.24 -16.15 8.92
CA THR A 77 -15.57 -16.47 9.44
C THR A 77 -15.82 -17.98 9.33
N ASP A 78 -16.98 -18.46 9.76
CA ASP A 78 -17.39 -19.85 9.56
C ASP A 78 -17.53 -20.24 8.07
N LYS A 79 -17.72 -19.24 7.17
CA LYS A 79 -17.83 -19.45 5.73
C LYS A 79 -16.50 -19.31 4.99
N GLY A 80 -15.42 -18.97 5.71
CA GLY A 80 -14.09 -18.87 5.14
C GLY A 80 -13.45 -17.47 5.22
N LEU A 81 -12.33 -17.32 4.53
CA LEU A 81 -11.55 -16.07 4.55
C LEU A 81 -12.33 -14.93 3.87
N THR A 82 -12.62 -13.90 4.63
CA THR A 82 -13.50 -12.79 4.28
C THR A 82 -12.76 -11.45 4.37
N CYS A 83 -13.11 -10.49 3.52
CA CYS A 83 -12.57 -9.15 3.55
C CYS A 83 -13.37 -8.24 4.48
N PHE A 84 -12.67 -7.44 5.26
CA PHE A 84 -13.26 -6.51 6.24
C PHE A 84 -12.67 -5.12 6.12
N LEU A 85 -13.51 -4.11 6.34
CA LEU A 85 -13.10 -2.75 6.64
C LEU A 85 -13.08 -2.57 8.17
N VAL A 86 -11.91 -2.24 8.70
CA VAL A 86 -11.68 -1.98 10.13
C VAL A 86 -11.45 -0.49 10.31
N PRO A 87 -12.42 0.28 10.80
CA PRO A 87 -12.23 1.70 11.07
C PRO A 87 -11.40 1.91 12.33
N ARG A 88 -10.65 3.00 12.38
CA ARG A 88 -9.91 3.42 13.58
C ARG A 88 -10.83 3.85 14.72
N TRP A 89 -11.98 4.40 14.41
CA TRP A 89 -13.02 4.81 15.32
C TRP A 89 -14.28 4.02 15.05
N LYS A 90 -14.92 3.53 16.12
CA LYS A 90 -16.21 2.85 16.02
C LYS A 90 -17.33 3.84 15.65
N PRO A 91 -18.50 3.34 15.20
CA PRO A 91 -19.66 4.20 14.92
C PRO A 91 -20.16 5.01 16.11
N ASP A 92 -19.93 4.54 17.33
CA ASP A 92 -20.28 5.21 18.59
C ASP A 92 -19.32 6.34 18.98
N GLY A 93 -18.24 6.55 18.19
CA GLY A 93 -17.24 7.59 18.42
C GLY A 93 -16.10 7.16 19.36
N GLU A 94 -16.08 5.91 19.82
CA GLU A 94 -14.98 5.38 20.61
C GLU A 94 -13.84 4.85 19.73
N ARG A 95 -12.63 4.78 20.31
CA ARG A 95 -11.48 4.14 19.66
C ARG A 95 -11.76 2.66 19.44
N ASN A 96 -11.47 2.18 18.23
CA ASN A 96 -11.55 0.76 17.93
C ASN A 96 -10.39 -0.02 18.58
N ALA A 97 -10.62 -1.28 18.92
CA ALA A 97 -9.67 -2.17 19.61
C ALA A 97 -8.61 -2.73 18.63
N MET A 98 -7.96 -1.82 17.88
CA MET A 98 -6.81 -2.08 17.03
C MET A 98 -5.57 -1.46 17.68
N HIS A 99 -4.63 -2.29 18.11
CA HIS A 99 -3.46 -1.90 18.88
C HIS A 99 -2.20 -1.95 18.01
N ILE A 100 -1.48 -0.83 17.95
CA ILE A 100 -0.16 -0.77 17.31
C ILE A 100 0.86 -1.30 18.32
N MET A 101 1.48 -2.43 18.00
CA MET A 101 2.45 -3.09 18.88
C MET A 101 3.84 -2.48 18.75
N ARG A 102 4.25 -2.19 17.52
CA ARG A 102 5.50 -1.47 17.23
C ARG A 102 5.52 -0.97 15.79
N LEU A 103 6.38 0.01 15.53
CA LEU A 103 6.80 0.38 14.18
C LEU A 103 7.97 -0.50 13.75
N LYS A 104 8.00 -0.90 12.49
CA LYS A 104 9.10 -1.68 11.93
C LYS A 104 10.32 -0.80 11.69
N ASP A 105 11.49 -1.31 12.08
CA ASP A 105 12.79 -0.76 11.66
C ASP A 105 13.10 -1.31 10.26
N LYS A 106 12.93 -0.47 9.25
CA LYS A 106 13.08 -0.84 7.84
C LYS A 106 14.43 -0.42 7.29
N LEU A 107 14.94 -1.17 6.30
CA LEU A 107 16.17 -0.82 5.58
C LEU A 107 15.99 0.46 4.77
N GLY A 108 14.83 0.64 4.13
CA GLY A 108 14.48 1.81 3.33
C GLY A 108 13.01 2.19 3.48
N ASP A 109 12.57 3.20 2.74
CA ASP A 109 11.19 3.73 2.76
C ASP A 109 10.70 4.05 4.19
N ARG A 110 11.57 4.66 5.00
CA ARG A 110 11.32 4.98 6.41
C ARG A 110 10.27 6.06 6.61
N ALA A 111 10.05 6.90 5.59
CA ALA A 111 9.02 7.93 5.62
C ALA A 111 7.59 7.34 5.63
N ASN A 112 7.40 6.15 5.02
CA ASN A 112 6.17 5.39 5.10
C ASN A 112 6.20 4.48 6.33
N ALA A 113 5.49 4.85 7.40
CA ALA A 113 5.40 4.05 8.61
C ALA A 113 4.78 2.67 8.30
N SER A 114 5.40 1.61 8.82
CA SER A 114 4.86 0.24 8.78
C SER A 114 4.85 -0.32 10.19
N SER A 115 3.74 -0.89 10.60
CA SER A 115 3.54 -1.37 11.97
C SER A 115 3.14 -2.84 12.02
N GLU A 116 3.29 -3.42 13.21
CA GLU A 116 2.65 -4.65 13.64
C GLU A 116 1.45 -4.27 14.48
N ILE A 117 0.32 -4.93 14.24
CA ILE A 117 -0.93 -4.62 14.94
C ILE A 117 -1.60 -5.88 15.49
N GLU A 118 -2.38 -5.70 16.54
CA GLU A 118 -3.26 -6.71 17.10
C GLU A 118 -4.70 -6.21 17.15
N TYR A 119 -5.64 -7.12 16.90
CA TYR A 119 -7.07 -6.93 17.03
C TYR A 119 -7.56 -7.63 18.29
N HIS A 120 -8.11 -6.89 19.23
CA HIS A 120 -8.65 -7.40 20.49
C HIS A 120 -10.18 -7.22 20.53
N GLY A 121 -10.89 -7.88 19.63
CA GLY A 121 -12.32 -7.65 19.42
C GLY A 121 -12.60 -6.38 18.62
N ALA A 122 -11.74 -6.06 17.66
CA ALA A 122 -11.88 -4.85 16.85
C ALA A 122 -13.14 -4.90 15.99
N TYR A 123 -13.96 -3.85 16.09
CA TYR A 123 -15.14 -3.66 15.23
C TYR A 123 -14.75 -3.63 13.76
N ALA A 124 -15.50 -4.34 12.92
CA ALA A 124 -15.30 -4.40 11.49
C ALA A 124 -16.63 -4.54 10.73
N ARG A 125 -16.62 -4.09 9.49
CA ARG A 125 -17.71 -4.32 8.53
C ARG A 125 -17.20 -5.20 7.40
N GLN A 126 -18.02 -6.16 6.99
CA GLN A 126 -17.75 -7.00 5.84
C GLN A 126 -17.71 -6.19 4.55
N VAL A 127 -16.77 -6.51 3.67
CA VAL A 127 -16.64 -5.98 2.31
C VAL A 127 -16.73 -7.14 1.32
N GLY A 128 -17.64 -7.04 0.38
CA GLY A 128 -17.91 -8.10 -0.59
C GLY A 128 -18.62 -9.32 0.02
N GLU A 129 -18.43 -10.47 -0.60
CA GLU A 129 -19.08 -11.73 -0.22
C GLU A 129 -18.28 -12.48 0.85
N GLU A 130 -18.96 -13.01 1.86
CA GLU A 130 -18.36 -13.81 2.91
C GLU A 130 -17.72 -15.10 2.34
N GLY A 131 -16.51 -15.42 2.79
CA GLY A 131 -15.72 -16.54 2.26
C GLY A 131 -14.98 -16.24 0.95
N ARG A 132 -15.17 -15.07 0.35
CA ARG A 132 -14.48 -14.64 -0.89
C ARG A 132 -13.51 -13.47 -0.70
N GLY A 133 -12.97 -13.34 0.48
CA GLY A 133 -12.14 -12.20 0.88
C GLY A 133 -10.92 -11.97 -0.01
N VAL A 134 -10.24 -13.03 -0.47
CA VAL A 134 -9.09 -12.89 -1.37
C VAL A 134 -9.53 -12.28 -2.70
N LYS A 135 -10.64 -12.74 -3.30
CA LYS A 135 -11.14 -12.19 -4.55
C LYS A 135 -11.53 -10.70 -4.39
N THR A 136 -12.13 -10.35 -3.27
CA THR A 136 -12.53 -8.97 -2.98
C THR A 136 -11.32 -8.05 -2.81
N ILE A 137 -10.35 -8.45 -1.98
CA ILE A 137 -9.21 -7.57 -1.66
C ILE A 137 -8.21 -7.45 -2.80
N ILE A 138 -8.19 -8.42 -3.73
CA ILE A 138 -7.25 -8.41 -4.87
C ILE A 138 -7.52 -7.24 -5.82
N GLU A 139 -8.75 -6.73 -5.89
CA GLU A 139 -9.10 -5.56 -6.69
C GLU A 139 -8.28 -4.34 -6.24
N MET A 140 -8.20 -4.09 -4.93
CA MET A 140 -7.32 -3.06 -4.37
C MET A 140 -5.84 -3.36 -4.64
N VAL A 141 -5.42 -4.65 -4.55
CA VAL A 141 -4.02 -5.06 -4.78
C VAL A 141 -3.60 -4.81 -6.22
N HIS A 142 -4.49 -4.87 -7.21
CA HIS A 142 -4.15 -4.51 -8.59
C HIS A 142 -3.66 -3.06 -8.70
N HIS A 143 -4.28 -2.12 -8.01
CA HIS A 143 -3.83 -0.72 -7.98
C HIS A 143 -2.45 -0.59 -7.32
N THR A 144 -2.19 -1.29 -6.21
CA THR A 144 -0.86 -1.27 -5.59
C THR A 144 0.22 -1.91 -6.47
N ARG A 145 -0.14 -2.89 -7.31
CA ARG A 145 0.78 -3.47 -8.32
C ARG A 145 1.12 -2.47 -9.43
N LEU A 146 0.15 -1.64 -9.82
CA LEU A 146 0.44 -0.52 -10.75
C LEU A 146 1.46 0.43 -10.13
N ASP A 147 1.29 0.82 -8.87
CA ASP A 147 2.26 1.67 -8.15
C ASP A 147 3.66 1.01 -8.12
N CYS A 148 3.73 -0.32 -7.89
CA CYS A 148 4.98 -1.08 -7.93
C CYS A 148 5.62 -1.14 -9.33
N THR A 149 4.92 -0.77 -10.39
CA THR A 149 5.44 -0.66 -11.76
C THR A 149 5.92 0.77 -12.03
N ILE A 150 5.16 1.77 -11.60
CA ILE A 150 5.45 3.18 -11.83
C ILE A 150 6.67 3.65 -11.01
N ALA A 151 6.72 3.29 -9.71
CA ALA A 151 7.76 3.75 -8.80
C ALA A 151 9.17 3.32 -9.24
N PRO A 152 9.47 2.07 -9.62
CA PRO A 152 10.78 1.69 -10.14
C PRO A 152 11.18 2.43 -11.41
N ALA A 153 10.26 2.66 -12.35
CA ALA A 153 10.53 3.44 -13.55
C ALA A 153 10.93 4.89 -13.20
N ALA A 154 10.27 5.49 -12.21
CA ALA A 154 10.60 6.81 -11.71
C ALA A 154 11.99 6.84 -11.04
N TYR A 155 12.35 5.81 -10.24
CA TYR A 155 13.68 5.69 -9.64
C TYR A 155 14.77 5.52 -10.68
N MET A 156 14.56 4.69 -11.72
CA MET A 156 15.50 4.54 -12.84
C MET A 156 15.74 5.89 -13.52
N ARG A 157 14.68 6.63 -13.81
CA ARG A 157 14.76 7.98 -14.42
C ARG A 157 15.52 8.96 -13.53
N GLN A 158 15.26 8.96 -12.24
CA GLN A 158 15.95 9.83 -11.28
C GLN A 158 17.45 9.46 -11.17
N ALA A 159 17.78 8.19 -11.07
CA ALA A 159 19.15 7.71 -11.02
C ALA A 159 19.94 8.11 -12.29
N LEU A 160 19.34 7.92 -13.46
CA LEU A 160 19.93 8.32 -14.74
C LEU A 160 20.13 9.84 -14.81
N ALA A 161 19.18 10.64 -14.37
CA ALA A 161 19.32 12.10 -14.36
C ALA A 161 20.50 12.56 -13.48
N GLN A 162 20.67 11.95 -12.30
CA GLN A 162 21.81 12.22 -11.43
C GLN A 162 23.16 11.78 -12.04
N ALA A 163 23.18 10.62 -12.69
CA ALA A 163 24.36 10.09 -13.37
C ALA A 163 24.78 11.00 -14.55
N LEU A 164 23.82 11.41 -15.38
CA LEU A 164 24.06 12.33 -16.50
C LEU A 164 24.57 13.69 -15.99
N TRP A 165 23.93 14.24 -14.96
CA TRP A 165 24.38 15.49 -14.37
C TRP A 165 25.82 15.39 -13.83
N HIS A 166 26.12 14.36 -13.04
CA HIS A 166 27.45 14.15 -12.48
C HIS A 166 28.50 14.00 -13.58
N THR A 167 28.27 13.14 -14.57
CA THR A 167 29.25 12.84 -15.64
C THR A 167 29.46 14.01 -16.59
N SER A 168 28.47 14.89 -16.76
CA SER A 168 28.61 16.12 -17.56
C SER A 168 29.42 17.21 -16.87
N HIS A 169 29.62 17.12 -15.54
CA HIS A 169 30.38 18.12 -14.77
C HIS A 169 31.75 17.61 -14.30
N ARG A 170 31.90 16.32 -14.03
CA ARG A 170 33.15 15.74 -13.57
C ARG A 170 34.14 15.53 -14.71
N THR A 171 35.39 15.98 -14.53
CA THR A 171 36.47 15.77 -15.45
C THR A 171 37.50 14.74 -14.89
N ALA A 172 37.93 13.81 -15.72
CA ALA A 172 39.04 12.90 -15.48
C ALA A 172 39.82 12.69 -16.78
N PHE A 173 41.14 12.55 -16.69
CA PHE A 173 42.02 12.42 -17.86
C PHE A 173 41.77 13.53 -18.90
N GLN A 174 41.62 14.79 -18.44
CA GLN A 174 41.42 15.99 -19.25
C GLN A 174 40.15 16.03 -20.10
N LYS A 175 39.19 15.11 -19.87
CA LYS A 175 37.87 15.05 -20.54
C LYS A 175 36.75 14.91 -19.51
N LYS A 176 35.60 15.40 -19.83
CA LYS A 176 34.37 15.11 -19.01
C LYS A 176 34.11 13.63 -19.07
N LEU A 177 33.56 13.08 -17.99
CA LEU A 177 33.24 11.65 -17.94
C LEU A 177 32.25 11.25 -19.03
N ILE A 178 31.26 12.08 -19.30
CA ILE A 178 30.27 11.82 -20.36
C ILE A 178 30.89 11.67 -21.75
N ASP A 179 32.05 12.29 -22.00
CA ASP A 179 32.77 12.22 -23.28
C ASP A 179 33.73 11.02 -23.36
N GLN A 180 33.87 10.25 -22.29
CA GLN A 180 34.66 9.01 -22.26
C GLN A 180 33.87 7.89 -22.96
N PRO A 181 34.44 7.16 -23.95
CA PRO A 181 33.68 6.20 -24.74
C PRO A 181 32.97 5.11 -23.92
N LEU A 182 33.65 4.59 -22.89
CA LEU A 182 33.05 3.58 -22.01
C LEU A 182 31.88 4.16 -21.20
N MET A 183 32.02 5.37 -20.67
CA MET A 183 30.96 6.04 -19.91
C MET A 183 29.77 6.37 -20.79
N THR A 184 30.00 6.88 -22.00
CA THR A 184 28.95 7.15 -22.98
C THR A 184 28.13 5.90 -23.26
N ARG A 185 28.80 4.74 -23.44
CA ARG A 185 28.12 3.47 -23.68
C ARG A 185 27.26 3.04 -22.50
N VAL A 186 27.79 3.09 -21.28
CA VAL A 186 27.05 2.76 -20.05
C VAL A 186 25.83 3.66 -19.88
N LEU A 187 25.99 4.97 -20.08
CA LEU A 187 24.87 5.92 -19.97
C LEU A 187 23.82 5.69 -21.06
N ALA A 188 24.21 5.30 -22.27
CA ALA A 188 23.28 4.98 -23.34
C ALA A 188 22.45 3.73 -22.99
N ASP A 189 23.06 2.67 -22.48
CA ASP A 189 22.36 1.46 -22.05
C ASP A 189 21.37 1.79 -20.92
N LEU A 190 21.80 2.55 -19.90
CA LEU A 190 20.91 3.00 -18.81
C LEU A 190 19.76 3.88 -19.30
N ALA A 191 20.00 4.72 -20.29
CA ALA A 191 18.95 5.57 -20.88
C ALA A 191 17.89 4.74 -21.61
N LEU A 192 18.30 3.75 -22.41
CA LEU A 192 17.38 2.83 -23.09
C LEU A 192 16.52 2.06 -22.11
N GLU A 193 17.10 1.49 -21.06
CA GLU A 193 16.37 0.77 -20.02
C GLU A 193 15.35 1.67 -19.30
N SER A 194 15.76 2.89 -18.94
CA SER A 194 14.88 3.87 -18.28
C SER A 194 13.71 4.30 -19.18
N GLU A 195 13.95 4.50 -20.47
CA GLU A 195 12.91 4.87 -21.44
C GLU A 195 11.94 3.71 -21.69
N ALA A 196 12.44 2.50 -21.83
CA ALA A 196 11.64 1.29 -21.97
C ALA A 196 10.74 1.06 -20.75
N ALA A 197 11.31 1.16 -19.54
CA ALA A 197 10.56 1.03 -18.29
C ALA A 197 9.45 2.09 -18.14
N THR A 198 9.75 3.34 -18.50
CA THR A 198 8.79 4.45 -18.48
C THR A 198 7.65 4.20 -19.47
N THR A 199 7.97 3.81 -20.71
CA THR A 199 6.99 3.51 -21.74
C THR A 199 6.07 2.36 -21.32
N LEU A 200 6.64 1.30 -20.75
CA LEU A 200 5.88 0.15 -20.25
C LEU A 200 4.96 0.54 -19.10
N ALA A 201 5.44 1.35 -18.14
CA ALA A 201 4.64 1.82 -17.02
C ALA A 201 3.41 2.61 -17.49
N PHE A 202 3.57 3.54 -18.44
CA PHE A 202 2.45 4.27 -19.03
C PHE A 202 1.51 3.38 -19.85
N ARG A 203 2.05 2.38 -20.55
CA ARG A 203 1.21 1.41 -21.29
C ARG A 203 0.33 0.59 -20.35
N ILE A 204 0.88 0.17 -19.20
CA ILE A 204 0.12 -0.55 -18.17
C ILE A 204 -0.92 0.38 -17.54
N ALA A 205 -0.56 1.60 -17.16
CA ALA A 205 -1.49 2.58 -16.59
C ALA A 205 -2.69 2.82 -17.52
N ARG A 206 -2.44 2.98 -18.83
CA ARG A 206 -3.51 3.12 -19.83
C ARG A 206 -4.44 1.89 -19.86
N SER A 207 -3.92 0.68 -19.62
CA SER A 207 -4.78 -0.52 -19.57
C SER A 207 -5.77 -0.48 -18.40
N PHE A 208 -5.42 0.19 -17.30
CA PHE A 208 -6.35 0.45 -16.20
C PHE A 208 -7.46 1.43 -16.62
N ASP A 209 -7.11 2.50 -17.31
CA ASP A 209 -8.11 3.48 -17.82
C ASP A 209 -9.05 2.83 -18.84
N ASP A 210 -8.53 1.97 -19.71
CA ASP A 210 -9.30 1.26 -20.73
C ASP A 210 -10.14 0.09 -20.14
N GLY A 211 -9.98 -0.24 -18.86
CA GLY A 211 -10.67 -1.36 -18.19
C GLY A 211 -10.26 -2.74 -18.71
N LYS A 212 -9.03 -2.90 -19.19
CA LYS A 212 -8.51 -4.13 -19.84
C LYS A 212 -7.44 -4.81 -19.03
#